data_c4e9175a792a73cc78dd17aabdc8fc4d
#
_entry.id   c4e9175a792a73cc78dd17aabdc8fc4d
#
_cell.length_a   1.000
_cell.length_b   1.000
_cell.length_c   1.000
_cell.angle_alpha   90.00
_cell.angle_beta   90.00
_cell.angle_gamma   90.00
#
_symmetry.space_group_name_H-M   'P 1'
#
loop_
_entity.id
_entity.type
_entity.pdbx_description
1 polymer ?
#
loop_
_entity_poly.entity_id
_entity_poly.type
_entity_poly.pdbx_seq_one_letter_code
_entity_poly.pdbx_strand_id
1 'polypeptide(L)'
;MPLTLSAALALADEGNAALAAARHEVLALDGTVQQAGLLPNPSLSVERIDTQRANRETTVLLSQPLELGGQRAARVQAARRGRDGAAAVWQQRRAELRAETAAAWFAVLAAQEQWQLAQQASALAQRAATATGRRVAAGKVSPVEATRAQVAASTVKLDLIRAQGALATARARLAALWGNPAPRFERVAGALDGVDGLLATLPELPPLATQRAALAQAPALQVAQLELARRQAWAQVERSRRVPDVALTLGSKRSEELGRSQLVVGLSLPLPLFDRNQGAVLETARRVDQARDEVAAALTRLELELVQAREDYASARAQAQAVRDEILPGARSAYEAASTGFDYGKFGFLDVLDAQRTLLQAQSHYLTTLADAHRAQAAITRILGVEHD
;
A
#
# COMPACT_ATOMS: atom_id res chain seq x y z
N MET A 1 -14.79 -17.97 14.12
CA MET A 1 -15.68 -16.79 13.98
C MET A 1 -15.49 -16.16 12.59
N PRO A 2 -16.52 -15.59 11.98
CA PRO A 2 -16.35 -14.89 10.71
C PRO A 2 -15.49 -13.65 10.88
N LEU A 3 -14.59 -13.37 9.93
CA LEU A 3 -13.67 -12.23 9.95
C LEU A 3 -14.39 -10.97 9.44
N THR A 4 -14.52 -9.94 10.29
CA THR A 4 -15.07 -8.63 9.89
C THR A 4 -14.04 -7.81 9.16
N LEU A 5 -14.48 -6.79 8.38
CA LEU A 5 -13.56 -5.86 7.71
C LEU A 5 -12.68 -5.12 8.72
N SER A 6 -13.26 -4.62 9.81
CA SER A 6 -12.50 -3.92 10.86
C SER A 6 -11.44 -4.81 11.52
N ALA A 7 -11.77 -6.09 11.78
CA ALA A 7 -10.79 -7.05 12.31
C ALA A 7 -9.67 -7.36 11.29
N ALA A 8 -10.00 -7.46 10.00
CA ALA A 8 -8.99 -7.67 8.95
C ALA A 8 -8.03 -6.47 8.84
N LEU A 9 -8.56 -5.24 8.91
CA LEU A 9 -7.75 -4.02 8.90
C LEU A 9 -6.83 -3.93 10.12
N ALA A 10 -7.33 -4.28 11.32
CA ALA A 10 -6.51 -4.30 12.54
C ALA A 10 -5.38 -5.35 12.43
N LEU A 11 -5.69 -6.56 11.96
CA LEU A 11 -4.67 -7.61 11.74
C LEU A 11 -3.60 -7.17 10.73
N ALA A 12 -3.99 -6.47 9.66
CA ALA A 12 -3.05 -5.96 8.67
C ALA A 12 -2.15 -4.86 9.26
N ASP A 13 -2.73 -3.89 9.98
CA ASP A 13 -1.97 -2.82 10.64
C ASP A 13 -0.96 -3.37 11.67
N GLU A 14 -1.28 -4.44 12.38
CA GLU A 14 -0.40 -5.04 13.41
C GLU A 14 0.58 -6.07 12.86
N GLY A 15 0.15 -6.88 11.88
CA GLY A 15 0.91 -8.05 11.43
C GLY A 15 1.73 -7.84 10.16
N ASN A 16 1.57 -6.72 9.43
CA ASN A 16 2.26 -6.51 8.18
C ASN A 16 3.74 -6.14 8.38
N ALA A 17 4.64 -7.04 7.94
CA ALA A 17 6.08 -6.85 8.10
C ALA A 17 6.64 -5.63 7.34
N ALA A 18 6.08 -5.30 6.18
CA ALA A 18 6.53 -4.15 5.40
C ALA A 18 6.14 -2.82 6.07
N LEU A 19 4.95 -2.76 6.70
CA LEU A 19 4.53 -1.62 7.50
C LEU A 19 5.37 -1.49 8.78
N ALA A 20 5.68 -2.60 9.46
CA ALA A 20 6.57 -2.62 10.62
C ALA A 20 7.99 -2.14 10.25
N ALA A 21 8.54 -2.59 9.12
CA ALA A 21 9.83 -2.12 8.61
C ALA A 21 9.85 -0.61 8.37
N ALA A 22 8.79 -0.06 7.76
CA ALA A 22 8.68 1.40 7.56
C ALA A 22 8.60 2.16 8.89
N ARG A 23 7.96 1.60 9.91
CA ARG A 23 7.93 2.18 11.26
C ARG A 23 9.31 2.19 11.91
N HIS A 24 10.08 1.10 11.76
CA HIS A 24 11.45 1.02 12.27
C HIS A 24 12.38 2.00 11.57
N GLU A 25 12.16 2.31 10.28
CA GLU A 25 12.90 3.36 9.58
C GLU A 25 12.69 4.74 10.23
N VAL A 26 11.44 5.09 10.59
CA VAL A 26 11.16 6.34 11.32
C VAL A 26 11.93 6.38 12.63
N LEU A 27 11.93 5.30 13.41
CA LEU A 27 12.64 5.20 14.69
C LEU A 27 14.16 5.26 14.51
N ALA A 28 14.70 4.65 13.45
CA ALA A 28 16.13 4.73 13.15
C ALA A 28 16.57 6.15 12.85
N LEU A 29 15.74 6.95 12.19
CA LEU A 29 16.02 8.35 11.88
C LEU A 29 16.00 9.28 13.12
N ASP A 30 15.37 8.87 14.23
CA ASP A 30 15.53 9.56 15.52
C ASP A 30 17.01 9.55 15.97
N GLY A 31 17.70 8.43 15.77
CA GLY A 31 19.15 8.35 15.99
C GLY A 31 19.96 9.31 15.08
N THR A 32 19.54 9.45 13.81
CA THR A 32 20.14 10.41 12.88
C THR A 32 19.95 11.86 13.34
N VAL A 33 18.77 12.20 13.85
CA VAL A 33 18.48 13.53 14.43
C VAL A 33 19.36 13.78 15.66
N GLN A 34 19.51 12.80 16.53
CA GLN A 34 20.37 12.88 17.71
C GLN A 34 21.83 13.10 17.29
N GLN A 35 22.34 12.29 16.37
CA GLN A 35 23.71 12.39 15.88
C GLN A 35 24.00 13.75 15.22
N ALA A 36 23.06 14.27 14.42
CA ALA A 36 23.19 15.58 13.77
C ALA A 36 23.31 16.73 14.79
N GLY A 37 22.78 16.54 16.00
CA GLY A 37 22.82 17.52 17.09
C GLY A 37 24.12 17.55 17.90
N LEU A 38 25.01 16.58 17.71
CA LEU A 38 26.27 16.50 18.48
C LEU A 38 27.28 17.52 17.96
N LEU A 39 28.07 18.01 18.89
CA LEU A 39 29.29 18.80 18.57
C LEU A 39 30.41 17.87 18.12
N PRO A 40 31.32 18.34 17.26
CA PRO A 40 32.54 17.59 16.94
C PRO A 40 33.35 17.28 18.21
N ASN A 41 33.92 16.08 18.29
CA ASN A 41 34.75 15.72 19.42
C ASN A 41 36.06 16.53 19.41
N PRO A 42 36.60 16.88 20.61
CA PRO A 42 37.96 17.39 20.71
C PRO A 42 38.96 16.29 20.33
N SER A 43 40.08 16.69 19.77
CA SER A 43 41.22 15.82 19.48
C SER A 43 42.38 16.12 20.44
N LEU A 44 42.99 15.06 20.99
CA LEU A 44 44.21 15.15 21.78
C LEU A 44 45.36 14.66 20.92
N SER A 45 46.37 15.52 20.75
CA SER A 45 47.63 15.14 20.10
C SER A 45 48.79 15.21 21.07
N VAL A 46 49.71 14.25 20.99
CA VAL A 46 50.96 14.21 21.75
C VAL A 46 52.03 14.02 20.72
N GLU A 47 52.93 15.00 20.67
CA GLU A 47 54.06 15.00 19.77
C GLU A 47 55.35 15.04 20.59
N ARG A 48 56.34 14.26 20.23
CA ARG A 48 57.65 14.26 20.83
C ARG A 48 58.68 14.43 19.73
N ILE A 49 59.47 15.49 19.84
CA ILE A 49 60.57 15.81 18.92
C ILE A 49 61.87 15.47 19.64
N ASP A 50 62.79 14.88 18.88
CA ASP A 50 64.11 14.40 19.30
C ASP A 50 64.09 13.23 20.30
N THR A 51 64.98 12.28 20.10
CA THR A 51 65.25 11.13 20.98
C THR A 51 66.31 11.40 22.01
N GLN A 52 67.23 12.39 21.79
CA GLN A 52 68.25 12.79 22.72
C GLN A 52 67.64 13.57 23.88
N ARG A 53 67.93 13.14 25.08
CA ARG A 53 67.34 13.72 26.30
C ARG A 53 67.53 15.21 26.46
N ALA A 54 68.65 15.71 26.02
CA ALA A 54 69.07 17.15 26.18
C ALA A 54 68.14 18.07 25.33
N ASN A 55 67.75 17.65 24.12
CA ASN A 55 67.00 18.50 23.17
C ASN A 55 65.54 18.08 23.04
N ARG A 56 65.07 17.16 23.90
CA ARG A 56 63.74 16.61 23.81
C ARG A 56 62.65 17.66 24.06
N GLU A 57 61.75 17.75 23.14
CA GLU A 57 60.53 18.51 23.29
C GLU A 57 59.31 17.57 23.33
N THR A 58 58.38 17.79 24.24
CA THR A 58 57.11 17.08 24.31
C THR A 58 55.99 18.10 24.30
N THR A 59 55.12 18.00 23.30
CA THR A 59 53.95 18.88 23.13
C THR A 59 52.70 18.08 23.30
N VAL A 60 51.79 18.53 24.16
CA VAL A 60 50.46 17.97 24.36
C VAL A 60 49.45 19.03 24.01
N LEU A 61 48.59 18.78 23.04
CA LEU A 61 47.59 19.73 22.54
C LEU A 61 46.19 19.11 22.56
N LEU A 62 45.24 19.87 23.08
CA LEU A 62 43.81 19.62 22.94
C LEU A 62 43.26 20.61 21.93
N SER A 63 42.63 20.11 20.85
CA SER A 63 42.06 20.93 19.78
C SER A 63 40.59 20.69 19.68
N GLN A 64 39.76 21.75 19.74
CA GLN A 64 38.30 21.72 19.62
C GLN A 64 37.86 22.44 18.36
N PRO A 65 37.24 21.73 17.36
CA PRO A 65 36.59 22.38 16.22
C PRO A 65 35.37 23.16 16.67
N LEU A 66 35.20 24.37 16.16
CA LEU A 66 34.07 25.26 16.41
C LEU A 66 33.35 25.53 15.08
N GLU A 67 32.12 25.09 14.96
CA GLU A 67 31.27 25.27 13.78
C GLU A 67 30.66 26.68 13.81
N LEU A 68 31.16 27.62 13.01
CA LEU A 68 30.70 29.01 12.99
C LEU A 68 29.61 29.29 11.97
N GLY A 69 29.44 28.45 10.92
CA GLY A 69 28.51 28.64 9.80
C GLY A 69 27.06 28.23 10.07
N GLY A 70 26.70 27.91 11.31
CA GLY A 70 25.37 27.37 11.62
C GLY A 70 25.17 25.92 11.12
N GLN A 71 26.25 25.22 10.84
CA GLN A 71 26.25 23.87 10.25
C GLN A 71 25.46 22.86 11.09
N ARG A 72 25.61 22.90 12.42
CA ARG A 72 24.86 22.03 13.35
C ARG A 72 23.36 22.24 13.22
N ALA A 73 22.89 23.50 13.21
CA ALA A 73 21.48 23.81 13.08
C ALA A 73 20.92 23.31 11.73
N ALA A 74 21.68 23.51 10.64
CA ALA A 74 21.32 23.04 9.32
C ALA A 74 21.25 21.51 9.25
N ARG A 75 22.25 20.78 9.82
CA ARG A 75 22.24 19.31 9.89
C ARG A 75 21.04 18.78 10.68
N VAL A 76 20.74 19.35 11.85
CA VAL A 76 19.58 18.96 12.66
C VAL A 76 18.27 19.16 11.90
N GLN A 77 18.16 20.29 11.19
CA GLN A 77 16.97 20.55 10.39
C GLN A 77 16.85 19.57 9.22
N ALA A 78 17.92 19.26 8.51
CA ALA A 78 17.92 18.28 7.43
C ALA A 78 17.56 16.87 7.94
N ALA A 79 18.10 16.45 9.09
CA ALA A 79 17.79 15.18 9.72
C ALA A 79 16.31 15.11 10.15
N ARG A 80 15.76 16.17 10.74
CA ARG A 80 14.33 16.26 11.10
C ARG A 80 13.43 16.13 9.86
N ARG A 81 13.75 16.84 8.77
CA ARG A 81 13.00 16.71 7.51
C ARG A 81 13.09 15.30 6.92
N GLY A 82 14.23 14.63 7.07
CA GLY A 82 14.37 13.22 6.70
C GLY A 82 13.42 12.31 7.49
N ARG A 83 13.36 12.50 8.82
CA ARG A 83 12.43 11.76 9.70
C ARG A 83 10.96 12.04 9.35
N ASP A 84 10.60 13.31 9.15
CA ASP A 84 9.24 13.72 8.78
C ASP A 84 8.83 13.08 7.43
N GLY A 85 9.75 13.02 6.46
CA GLY A 85 9.54 12.33 5.19
C GLY A 85 9.31 10.83 5.36
N ALA A 86 10.10 10.15 6.19
CA ALA A 86 9.91 8.73 6.48
C ALA A 86 8.57 8.45 7.20
N ALA A 87 8.13 9.35 8.10
CA ALA A 87 6.83 9.26 8.74
C ALA A 87 5.68 9.38 7.73
N ALA A 88 5.79 10.26 6.73
CA ALA A 88 4.80 10.37 5.66
C ALA A 88 4.78 9.12 4.76
N VAL A 89 5.95 8.54 4.44
CA VAL A 89 6.03 7.26 3.70
C VAL A 89 5.37 6.13 4.49
N TRP A 90 5.56 6.07 5.81
CA TRP A 90 4.87 5.09 6.65
C TRP A 90 3.35 5.27 6.61
N GLN A 91 2.85 6.50 6.70
CA GLN A 91 1.40 6.80 6.59
C GLN A 91 0.85 6.43 5.20
N GLN A 92 1.57 6.74 4.13
CA GLN A 92 1.18 6.34 2.78
C GLN A 92 1.08 4.82 2.66
N ARG A 93 2.08 4.07 3.12
CA ARG A 93 2.07 2.60 3.10
C ARG A 93 0.92 2.02 3.92
N ARG A 94 0.61 2.65 5.05
CA ARG A 94 -0.55 2.25 5.86
C ARG A 94 -1.86 2.44 5.11
N ALA A 95 -2.06 3.58 4.45
CA ALA A 95 -3.23 3.84 3.63
C ALA A 95 -3.35 2.84 2.45
N GLU A 96 -2.24 2.54 1.78
CA GLU A 96 -2.16 1.54 0.72
C GLU A 96 -2.54 0.14 1.23
N LEU A 97 -1.97 -0.30 2.36
CA LEU A 97 -2.26 -1.59 2.98
C LEU A 97 -3.73 -1.70 3.39
N ARG A 98 -4.31 -0.67 3.98
CA ARG A 98 -5.73 -0.66 4.38
C ARG A 98 -6.66 -0.77 3.16
N ALA A 99 -6.38 -0.04 2.09
CA ALA A 99 -7.14 -0.12 0.85
C ALA A 99 -7.02 -1.51 0.19
N GLU A 100 -5.82 -2.08 0.16
CA GLU A 100 -5.58 -3.43 -0.36
C GLU A 100 -6.30 -4.49 0.50
N THR A 101 -6.28 -4.32 1.84
CA THR A 101 -6.98 -5.22 2.77
C THR A 101 -8.49 -5.17 2.57
N ALA A 102 -9.06 -3.97 2.41
CA ALA A 102 -10.49 -3.81 2.12
C ALA A 102 -10.87 -4.47 0.77
N ALA A 103 -10.11 -4.21 -0.29
CA ALA A 103 -10.33 -4.83 -1.59
C ALA A 103 -10.22 -6.37 -1.53
N ALA A 104 -9.22 -6.90 -0.83
CA ALA A 104 -9.05 -8.34 -0.66
C ALA A 104 -10.16 -8.97 0.18
N TRP A 105 -10.67 -8.27 1.21
CA TRP A 105 -11.79 -8.72 2.02
C TRP A 105 -13.07 -8.83 1.19
N PHE A 106 -13.40 -7.83 0.37
CA PHE A 106 -14.54 -7.90 -0.55
C PHE A 106 -14.36 -8.98 -1.63
N ALA A 107 -13.13 -9.21 -2.09
CA ALA A 107 -12.84 -10.31 -3.02
C ALA A 107 -13.11 -11.70 -2.39
N VAL A 108 -12.77 -11.89 -1.09
CA VAL A 108 -13.14 -13.12 -0.37
C VAL A 108 -14.66 -13.26 -0.26
N LEU A 109 -15.36 -12.17 0.05
CA LEU A 109 -16.81 -12.17 0.17
C LEU A 109 -17.47 -12.57 -1.17
N ALA A 110 -17.06 -11.95 -2.28
CA ALA A 110 -17.55 -12.30 -3.61
C ALA A 110 -17.25 -13.77 -3.97
N ALA A 111 -16.05 -14.26 -3.65
CA ALA A 111 -15.65 -15.64 -3.90
C ALA A 111 -16.45 -16.66 -3.04
N GLN A 112 -16.85 -16.29 -1.82
CA GLN A 112 -17.75 -17.11 -0.98
C GLN A 112 -19.10 -17.28 -1.62
N GLU A 113 -19.71 -16.19 -2.07
CA GLU A 113 -21.01 -16.22 -2.74
C GLU A 113 -20.94 -16.99 -4.06
N GLN A 114 -19.88 -16.77 -4.85
CA GLN A 114 -19.65 -17.51 -6.09
C GLN A 114 -19.56 -19.03 -5.84
N TRP A 115 -18.87 -19.43 -4.78
CA TRP A 115 -18.77 -20.84 -4.39
C TRP A 115 -20.12 -21.41 -3.95
N GLN A 116 -20.93 -20.67 -3.17
CA GLN A 116 -22.27 -21.09 -2.77
C GLN A 116 -23.21 -21.25 -3.99
N LEU A 117 -23.19 -20.31 -4.93
CA LEU A 117 -23.93 -20.40 -6.19
C LEU A 117 -23.51 -21.62 -6.99
N ALA A 118 -22.21 -21.87 -7.13
CA ALA A 118 -21.69 -23.04 -7.84
C ALA A 118 -22.10 -24.37 -7.17
N GLN A 119 -22.17 -24.42 -5.81
CA GLN A 119 -22.67 -25.57 -5.08
C GLN A 119 -24.15 -25.86 -5.38
N GLN A 120 -24.97 -24.80 -5.31
CA GLN A 120 -26.42 -24.93 -5.61
C GLN A 120 -26.64 -25.37 -7.04
N ALA A 121 -25.90 -24.79 -8.00
CA ALA A 121 -25.92 -25.16 -9.40
C ALA A 121 -25.55 -26.62 -9.64
N SER A 122 -24.46 -27.08 -9.03
CA SER A 122 -23.97 -28.45 -9.16
C SER A 122 -24.99 -29.46 -8.59
N ALA A 123 -25.56 -29.17 -7.41
CA ALA A 123 -26.59 -30.01 -6.81
C ALA A 123 -27.88 -30.10 -7.68
N LEU A 124 -28.29 -29.00 -8.30
CA LEU A 124 -29.43 -28.94 -9.16
C LEU A 124 -29.18 -29.69 -10.48
N ALA A 125 -28.05 -29.47 -11.14
CA ALA A 125 -27.68 -30.18 -12.36
C ALA A 125 -27.59 -31.70 -12.15
N GLN A 126 -27.07 -32.16 -11.00
CA GLN A 126 -27.04 -33.59 -10.66
C GLN A 126 -28.40 -34.17 -10.43
N ARG A 127 -29.33 -33.46 -9.74
CA ARG A 127 -30.71 -33.88 -9.56
C ARG A 127 -31.44 -34.02 -10.90
N ALA A 128 -31.26 -33.04 -11.77
CA ALA A 128 -31.85 -33.03 -13.10
C ALA A 128 -31.32 -34.14 -14.01
N ALA A 129 -30.00 -34.42 -14.00
CA ALA A 129 -29.43 -35.57 -14.72
C ALA A 129 -30.00 -36.90 -14.24
N THR A 130 -30.15 -37.06 -12.91
CA THR A 130 -30.77 -38.27 -12.32
C THR A 130 -32.23 -38.41 -12.75
N ALA A 131 -33.01 -37.33 -12.74
CA ALA A 131 -34.41 -37.33 -13.18
C ALA A 131 -34.55 -37.71 -14.66
N THR A 132 -33.68 -37.15 -15.52
CA THR A 132 -33.63 -37.49 -16.95
C THR A 132 -33.29 -38.98 -17.17
N GLY A 133 -32.33 -39.52 -16.43
CA GLY A 133 -31.98 -40.95 -16.46
C GLY A 133 -33.18 -41.85 -16.11
N ARG A 134 -33.98 -41.51 -15.10
CA ARG A 134 -35.23 -42.23 -14.76
C ARG A 134 -36.25 -42.15 -15.87
N ARG A 135 -36.38 -41.01 -16.56
CA ARG A 135 -37.33 -40.86 -17.70
C ARG A 135 -36.89 -41.69 -18.91
N VAL A 136 -35.59 -41.81 -19.16
CA VAL A 136 -35.02 -42.72 -20.18
C VAL A 136 -35.35 -44.18 -19.84
N ALA A 137 -35.11 -44.60 -18.58
CA ALA A 137 -35.40 -45.95 -18.12
C ALA A 137 -36.92 -46.30 -18.26
N ALA A 138 -37.76 -45.29 -18.11
CA ALA A 138 -39.23 -45.42 -18.33
C ALA A 138 -39.64 -45.30 -19.81
N GLY A 139 -38.71 -45.20 -20.75
CA GLY A 139 -38.98 -45.08 -22.19
C GLY A 139 -39.61 -43.73 -22.62
N LYS A 140 -39.60 -42.72 -21.75
CA LYS A 140 -40.27 -41.43 -22.00
C LYS A 140 -39.41 -40.42 -22.78
N VAL A 141 -38.09 -40.56 -22.79
CA VAL A 141 -37.14 -39.70 -23.51
C VAL A 141 -35.97 -40.52 -24.08
N SER A 142 -35.29 -39.96 -25.07
CA SER A 142 -34.16 -40.63 -25.74
C SER A 142 -32.94 -40.84 -24.82
N PRO A 143 -32.19 -41.95 -24.95
CA PRO A 143 -30.89 -42.13 -24.26
C PRO A 143 -29.89 -41.00 -24.48
N VAL A 144 -29.93 -40.30 -25.60
CA VAL A 144 -29.11 -39.14 -25.92
C VAL A 144 -29.35 -38.00 -24.93
N GLU A 145 -30.58 -37.82 -24.46
CA GLU A 145 -30.92 -36.80 -23.44
C GLU A 145 -30.27 -37.09 -22.10
N ALA A 146 -30.17 -38.35 -21.67
CA ALA A 146 -29.45 -38.71 -20.45
C ALA A 146 -27.94 -38.43 -20.56
N THR A 147 -27.34 -38.76 -21.73
CA THR A 147 -25.92 -38.45 -21.97
C THR A 147 -25.67 -36.94 -21.95
N ARG A 148 -26.50 -36.13 -22.60
CA ARG A 148 -26.40 -34.67 -22.57
C ARG A 148 -26.55 -34.10 -21.17
N ALA A 149 -27.54 -34.61 -20.40
CA ALA A 149 -27.74 -34.20 -19.02
C ALA A 149 -26.52 -34.51 -18.13
N GLN A 150 -25.91 -35.68 -18.30
CA GLN A 150 -24.73 -36.10 -17.56
C GLN A 150 -23.50 -35.24 -17.92
N VAL A 151 -23.29 -34.93 -19.21
CA VAL A 151 -22.22 -34.03 -19.64
C VAL A 151 -22.39 -32.63 -19.04
N ALA A 152 -23.64 -32.10 -19.11
CA ALA A 152 -23.95 -30.79 -18.50
C ALA A 152 -23.68 -30.77 -16.98
N ALA A 153 -24.11 -31.80 -16.24
CA ALA A 153 -23.84 -31.91 -14.80
C ALA A 153 -22.33 -31.97 -14.50
N SER A 154 -21.58 -32.68 -15.34
CA SER A 154 -20.11 -32.74 -15.23
C SER A 154 -19.45 -31.39 -15.48
N THR A 155 -19.95 -30.62 -16.44
CA THR A 155 -19.46 -29.26 -16.72
C THR A 155 -19.65 -28.32 -15.52
N VAL A 156 -20.89 -28.33 -14.95
CA VAL A 156 -21.21 -27.51 -13.74
C VAL A 156 -20.34 -27.93 -12.52
N LYS A 157 -20.02 -29.22 -12.42
CA LYS A 157 -19.07 -29.71 -11.38
C LYS A 157 -17.66 -29.13 -11.55
N LEU A 158 -17.19 -28.91 -12.78
CA LEU A 158 -15.89 -28.23 -13.02
C LEU A 158 -15.94 -26.77 -12.55
N ASP A 159 -17.07 -26.09 -12.77
CA ASP A 159 -17.25 -24.71 -12.29
C ASP A 159 -17.22 -24.63 -10.75
N LEU A 160 -17.82 -25.62 -10.05
CA LEU A 160 -17.70 -25.74 -8.59
C LEU A 160 -16.26 -25.90 -8.13
N ILE A 161 -15.46 -26.75 -8.78
CA ILE A 161 -14.05 -26.96 -8.46
C ILE A 161 -13.27 -25.65 -8.65
N ARG A 162 -13.53 -24.92 -9.74
CA ARG A 162 -12.88 -23.60 -9.98
C ARG A 162 -13.26 -22.58 -8.91
N ALA A 163 -14.53 -22.48 -8.56
CA ALA A 163 -15.02 -21.56 -7.52
C ALA A 163 -14.37 -21.88 -6.14
N GLN A 164 -14.22 -23.16 -5.81
CA GLN A 164 -13.54 -23.59 -4.59
C GLN A 164 -12.07 -23.17 -4.57
N GLY A 165 -11.36 -23.34 -5.69
CA GLY A 165 -9.97 -22.90 -5.84
C GLY A 165 -9.82 -21.37 -5.75
N ALA A 166 -10.74 -20.63 -6.37
CA ALA A 166 -10.77 -19.16 -6.31
C ALA A 166 -10.97 -18.66 -4.88
N LEU A 167 -11.89 -19.26 -4.11
CA LEU A 167 -12.10 -18.93 -2.71
C LEU A 167 -10.86 -19.22 -1.85
N ALA A 168 -10.21 -20.36 -2.04
CA ALA A 168 -8.99 -20.69 -1.33
C ALA A 168 -7.87 -19.66 -1.62
N THR A 169 -7.70 -19.27 -2.89
CA THR A 169 -6.73 -18.25 -3.30
C THR A 169 -7.06 -16.88 -2.73
N ALA A 170 -8.33 -16.46 -2.75
CA ALA A 170 -8.73 -15.18 -2.18
C ALA A 170 -8.46 -15.11 -0.67
N ARG A 171 -8.77 -16.18 0.07
CA ARG A 171 -8.46 -16.28 1.51
C ARG A 171 -6.95 -16.21 1.79
N ALA A 172 -6.14 -16.89 1.00
CA ALA A 172 -4.69 -16.88 1.15
C ALA A 172 -4.11 -15.48 0.86
N ARG A 173 -4.61 -14.78 -0.17
CA ARG A 173 -4.22 -13.40 -0.49
C ARG A 173 -4.55 -12.44 0.64
N LEU A 174 -5.77 -12.51 1.18
CA LEU A 174 -6.17 -11.67 2.31
C LEU A 174 -5.28 -11.95 3.54
N ALA A 175 -5.04 -13.22 3.88
CA ALA A 175 -4.23 -13.61 5.02
C ALA A 175 -2.75 -13.19 4.87
N ALA A 176 -2.22 -13.17 3.65
CA ALA A 176 -0.86 -12.73 3.39
C ALA A 176 -0.60 -11.27 3.77
N LEU A 177 -1.64 -10.41 3.78
CA LEU A 177 -1.51 -8.98 4.13
C LEU A 177 -1.09 -8.76 5.60
N TRP A 178 -1.32 -9.71 6.47
CA TRP A 178 -0.78 -9.70 7.85
C TRP A 178 0.27 -10.78 8.10
N GLY A 179 0.97 -11.21 7.04
CA GLY A 179 2.12 -12.11 7.15
C GLY A 179 1.78 -13.58 7.43
N ASN A 180 0.53 -13.98 7.26
CA ASN A 180 0.12 -15.37 7.46
C ASN A 180 -0.38 -16.01 6.16
N PRO A 181 0.45 -16.80 5.45
CA PRO A 181 0.03 -17.42 4.19
C PRO A 181 -1.04 -18.51 4.36
N ALA A 182 -1.23 -19.03 5.60
CA ALA A 182 -2.28 -20.01 5.92
C ALA A 182 -3.44 -19.32 6.64
N PRO A 183 -4.60 -19.09 5.98
CA PRO A 183 -5.72 -18.39 6.60
C PRO A 183 -6.30 -19.22 7.77
N ARG A 184 -6.45 -18.58 8.94
CA ARG A 184 -7.07 -19.21 10.13
C ARG A 184 -8.56 -18.92 10.24
N PHE A 185 -9.17 -18.25 9.25
CA PHE A 185 -10.59 -17.97 9.19
C PHE A 185 -11.25 -18.82 8.10
N GLU A 186 -12.45 -19.29 8.35
CA GLU A 186 -13.23 -20.08 7.39
C GLU A 186 -14.03 -19.18 6.44
N ARG A 187 -14.53 -18.06 6.93
CA ARG A 187 -15.32 -17.11 6.15
C ARG A 187 -15.12 -15.67 6.65
N VAL A 188 -15.38 -14.72 5.77
CA VAL A 188 -15.52 -13.31 6.18
C VAL A 188 -16.95 -13.03 6.62
N ALA A 189 -17.12 -12.07 7.55
CA ALA A 189 -18.41 -11.67 8.02
C ALA A 189 -19.01 -10.66 7.05
N GLY A 190 -20.12 -11.01 6.48
CA GLY A 190 -20.95 -10.19 5.63
C GLY A 190 -21.98 -11.16 5.10
N ALA A 191 -23.21 -11.02 5.49
CA ALA A 191 -24.27 -11.62 4.74
C ALA A 191 -24.50 -10.68 3.57
N LEU A 192 -24.20 -11.17 2.39
CA LEU A 192 -25.00 -10.81 1.26
C LEU A 192 -26.37 -11.44 1.57
N ASP A 193 -27.12 -10.85 2.50
CA ASP A 193 -28.53 -11.18 2.66
C ASP A 193 -29.24 -10.78 1.37
N GLY A 194 -29.07 -11.64 0.38
CA GLY A 194 -29.48 -11.41 -1.00
C GLY A 194 -28.56 -10.42 -1.74
N VAL A 195 -28.67 -10.48 -3.04
CA VAL A 195 -27.98 -9.67 -4.07
C VAL A 195 -28.14 -8.15 -3.83
N ASP A 196 -29.09 -7.72 -3.01
CA ASP A 196 -29.45 -6.32 -2.77
C ASP A 196 -28.60 -5.62 -1.67
N GLY A 197 -28.07 -6.36 -0.71
CA GLY A 197 -27.38 -5.77 0.45
C GLY A 197 -26.05 -5.09 0.12
N LEU A 198 -25.25 -5.65 -0.79
CA LEU A 198 -23.93 -5.10 -1.15
C LEU A 198 -24.01 -3.81 -1.98
N LEU A 199 -25.02 -3.67 -2.83
CA LEU A 199 -25.19 -2.43 -3.59
C LEU A 199 -25.58 -1.26 -2.68
N ALA A 200 -26.32 -1.53 -1.61
CA ALA A 200 -26.70 -0.55 -0.62
C ALA A 200 -25.50 -0.02 0.18
N THR A 201 -24.38 -0.75 0.23
CA THR A 201 -23.15 -0.33 0.91
C THR A 201 -22.24 0.55 0.05
N LEU A 202 -22.53 0.70 -1.27
CA LEU A 202 -21.76 1.56 -2.16
C LEU A 202 -22.20 3.03 -2.00
N PRO A 203 -21.37 3.90 -1.40
CA PRO A 203 -21.73 5.30 -1.17
C PRO A 203 -21.84 6.08 -2.47
N GLU A 204 -22.58 7.18 -2.43
CA GLU A 204 -22.48 8.17 -3.49
C GLU A 204 -21.15 8.92 -3.34
N LEU A 205 -20.43 9.05 -4.46
CA LEU A 205 -19.18 9.80 -4.45
C LEU A 205 -19.44 11.30 -4.36
N PRO A 206 -18.68 12.02 -3.54
CA PRO A 206 -18.70 13.48 -3.53
C PRO A 206 -18.39 14.08 -4.93
N PRO A 207 -18.79 15.30 -5.21
CA PRO A 207 -18.46 15.96 -6.47
C PRO A 207 -16.95 15.93 -6.74
N LEU A 208 -16.56 15.79 -8.03
CA LEU A 208 -15.15 15.70 -8.42
C LEU A 208 -14.33 16.91 -7.92
N ALA A 209 -14.92 18.10 -7.92
CA ALA A 209 -14.26 19.31 -7.43
C ALA A 209 -13.86 19.20 -5.94
N THR A 210 -14.74 18.62 -5.10
CA THR A 210 -14.45 18.38 -3.69
C THR A 210 -13.31 17.37 -3.50
N GLN A 211 -13.32 16.30 -4.28
CA GLN A 211 -12.26 15.28 -4.21
C GLN A 211 -10.92 15.79 -4.74
N ARG A 212 -10.94 16.64 -5.80
CA ARG A 212 -9.72 17.32 -6.27
C ARG A 212 -9.14 18.24 -5.20
N ALA A 213 -9.97 18.98 -4.48
CA ALA A 213 -9.50 19.81 -3.37
C ALA A 213 -8.85 18.96 -2.25
N ALA A 214 -9.38 17.76 -2.00
CA ALA A 214 -8.81 16.83 -1.02
C ALA A 214 -7.44 16.26 -1.42
N LEU A 215 -7.07 16.27 -2.72
CA LEU A 215 -5.74 15.85 -3.19
C LEU A 215 -4.60 16.67 -2.55
N ALA A 216 -4.86 17.89 -2.11
CA ALA A 216 -3.87 18.70 -1.40
C ALA A 216 -3.37 18.03 -0.10
N GLN A 217 -4.18 17.14 0.48
CA GLN A 217 -3.85 16.35 1.69
C GLN A 217 -3.52 14.89 1.37
N ALA A 218 -3.47 14.51 0.09
CA ALA A 218 -3.20 13.14 -0.33
C ALA A 218 -1.84 12.64 0.21
N PRO A 219 -1.77 11.44 0.80
CA PRO A 219 -0.53 10.93 1.40
C PRO A 219 0.65 10.93 0.43
N ALA A 220 0.43 10.54 -0.83
CA ALA A 220 1.48 10.52 -1.84
C ALA A 220 1.97 11.94 -2.23
N LEU A 221 1.10 12.96 -2.22
CA LEU A 221 1.50 14.35 -2.43
C LEU A 221 2.29 14.88 -1.22
N GLN A 222 1.88 14.54 0.00
CA GLN A 222 2.61 14.90 1.22
C GLN A 222 4.02 14.34 1.22
N VAL A 223 4.22 13.09 0.79
CA VAL A 223 5.56 12.48 0.64
C VAL A 223 6.41 13.30 -0.33
N ALA A 224 5.89 13.68 -1.49
CA ALA A 224 6.63 14.49 -2.46
C ALA A 224 6.98 15.90 -1.91
N GLN A 225 6.05 16.54 -1.20
CA GLN A 225 6.28 17.86 -0.58
C GLN A 225 7.33 17.80 0.54
N LEU A 226 7.33 16.74 1.38
CA LEU A 226 8.32 16.56 2.42
C LEU A 226 9.70 16.19 1.86
N GLU A 227 9.76 15.48 0.73
CA GLU A 227 11.01 15.28 0.01
C GLU A 227 11.57 16.60 -0.52
N LEU A 228 10.74 17.47 -1.10
CA LEU A 228 11.15 18.84 -1.47
C LEU A 228 11.71 19.60 -0.25
N ALA A 229 11.01 19.56 0.88
CA ALA A 229 11.47 20.22 2.11
C ALA A 229 12.80 19.63 2.61
N ARG A 230 13.01 18.33 2.48
CA ARG A 230 14.26 17.64 2.80
C ARG A 230 15.41 18.13 1.90
N ARG A 231 15.18 18.23 0.57
CA ARG A 231 16.18 18.74 -0.38
C ARG A 231 16.55 20.20 -0.10
N GLN A 232 15.55 21.03 0.26
CA GLN A 232 15.80 22.41 0.67
C GLN A 232 16.67 22.51 1.94
N ALA A 233 16.40 21.65 2.93
CA ALA A 233 17.20 21.58 4.14
C ALA A 233 18.63 21.11 3.85
N TRP A 234 18.83 20.14 2.97
CA TRP A 234 20.16 19.71 2.53
C TRP A 234 20.91 20.82 1.77
N ALA A 235 20.23 21.58 0.91
CA ALA A 235 20.84 22.73 0.26
C ALA A 235 21.33 23.77 1.27
N GLN A 236 20.62 23.91 2.40
CA GLN A 236 21.07 24.79 3.49
C GLN A 236 22.29 24.23 4.21
N VAL A 237 22.41 22.90 4.38
CA VAL A 237 23.62 22.26 4.90
C VAL A 237 24.85 22.61 4.03
N GLU A 238 24.72 22.42 2.71
CA GLU A 238 25.85 22.71 1.81
C GLU A 238 26.18 24.20 1.74
N ARG A 239 25.20 25.09 1.88
CA ARG A 239 25.44 26.53 2.01
C ARG A 239 26.19 26.88 3.30
N SER A 240 25.85 26.25 4.42
CA SER A 240 26.48 26.49 5.72
C SER A 240 27.97 26.08 5.73
N ARG A 241 28.33 25.03 4.96
CA ARG A 241 29.71 24.55 4.80
C ARG A 241 30.62 25.51 4.05
N ARG A 242 30.11 26.60 3.46
CA ARG A 242 30.93 27.67 2.88
C ARG A 242 31.66 28.48 3.94
N VAL A 243 31.16 28.47 5.17
CA VAL A 243 31.86 29.08 6.32
C VAL A 243 32.72 28.00 6.93
N PRO A 244 34.05 28.14 6.92
CA PRO A 244 34.95 27.16 7.47
C PRO A 244 34.87 27.09 9.00
N ASP A 245 35.15 25.90 9.53
CA ASP A 245 35.27 25.71 10.98
C ASP A 245 36.58 26.30 11.49
N VAL A 246 36.54 26.80 12.71
CA VAL A 246 37.70 27.29 13.42
C VAL A 246 38.12 26.28 14.45
N ALA A 247 39.38 25.88 14.49
CA ALA A 247 39.90 25.02 15.55
C ALA A 247 40.62 25.86 16.61
N LEU A 248 40.12 25.77 17.85
CA LEU A 248 40.80 26.33 19.03
C LEU A 248 41.66 25.24 19.64
N THR A 249 42.94 25.55 19.84
CA THR A 249 43.95 24.63 20.41
C THR A 249 44.49 25.20 21.70
N LEU A 250 44.55 24.36 22.72
CA LEU A 250 45.15 24.68 24.02
C LEU A 250 46.08 23.54 24.44
N GLY A 251 47.26 23.83 24.97
CA GLY A 251 48.13 22.77 25.41
C GLY A 251 49.38 23.26 26.10
N SER A 252 50.33 22.33 26.26
CA SER A 252 51.61 22.60 26.93
C SER A 252 52.73 21.97 26.11
N LYS A 253 53.79 22.75 25.92
CA LYS A 253 55.05 22.31 25.33
C LYS A 253 56.12 22.31 26.41
N ARG A 254 56.73 21.15 26.70
CA ARG A 254 57.85 20.99 27.58
C ARG A 254 59.13 20.86 26.76
N SER A 255 60.07 21.75 26.99
CA SER A 255 61.42 21.67 26.43
C SER A 255 62.41 21.28 27.55
N GLU A 256 63.15 20.19 27.39
CA GLU A 256 64.20 19.76 28.34
C GLU A 256 65.40 20.69 28.27
N GLU A 257 65.67 21.26 27.10
CA GLU A 257 66.72 22.26 26.92
C GLU A 257 66.46 23.50 27.76
N LEU A 258 65.24 24.01 27.77
CA LEU A 258 64.87 25.21 28.56
C LEU A 258 64.51 24.88 29.99
N GLY A 259 64.32 23.60 30.34
CA GLY A 259 63.96 23.14 31.68
C GLY A 259 62.55 23.56 32.14
N ARG A 260 61.68 24.04 31.24
CA ARG A 260 60.37 24.60 31.58
C ARG A 260 59.23 24.17 30.61
N SER A 261 58.05 24.23 31.11
CA SER A 261 56.83 24.06 30.30
C SER A 261 56.29 25.43 29.86
N GLN A 262 55.83 25.51 28.64
CA GLN A 262 55.21 26.69 28.01
C GLN A 262 53.73 26.39 27.67
N LEU A 263 52.85 27.36 27.92
CA LEU A 263 51.47 27.29 27.47
C LEU A 263 51.41 27.52 25.96
N VAL A 264 50.69 26.68 25.25
CA VAL A 264 50.44 26.83 23.83
C VAL A 264 48.96 27.14 23.64
N VAL A 265 48.65 28.27 23.02
CA VAL A 265 47.30 28.66 22.60
C VAL A 265 47.34 28.89 21.09
N GLY A 266 46.50 28.26 20.36
CA GLY A 266 46.45 28.35 18.90
C GLY A 266 45.03 28.48 18.37
N LEU A 267 44.92 29.17 17.24
CA LEU A 267 43.71 29.28 16.43
C LEU A 267 44.07 28.87 15.00
N SER A 268 43.33 27.91 14.46
CA SER A 268 43.51 27.48 13.08
C SER A 268 42.23 27.72 12.30
N LEU A 269 42.35 28.38 11.15
CA LEU A 269 41.24 28.70 10.25
C LEU A 269 41.65 28.33 8.83
N PRO A 270 40.96 27.38 8.17
CA PRO A 270 41.14 27.10 6.76
C PRO A 270 40.70 28.32 5.92
N LEU A 271 41.50 28.72 4.94
CA LEU A 271 41.18 29.82 4.04
C LEU A 271 40.57 29.25 2.75
N PRO A 272 39.27 29.44 2.47
CA PRO A 272 38.59 28.88 1.30
C PRO A 272 38.92 29.67 0.02
N LEU A 273 40.15 29.58 -0.46
CA LEU A 273 40.62 30.33 -1.64
C LEU A 273 40.15 29.68 -2.93
N PHE A 274 40.18 28.35 -3.02
CA PHE A 274 39.85 27.56 -4.22
C PHE A 274 38.55 26.81 -4.05
N ASP A 275 38.41 26.01 -2.99
CA ASP A 275 37.20 25.29 -2.66
C ASP A 275 36.37 26.10 -1.66
N ARG A 276 35.18 26.55 -2.16
CA ARG A 276 34.16 27.29 -1.43
C ARG A 276 32.87 26.51 -1.38
N ASN A 277 32.95 25.21 -1.57
CA ASN A 277 31.80 24.30 -1.68
C ASN A 277 30.82 24.68 -2.83
N GLN A 278 31.31 25.33 -3.89
CA GLN A 278 30.49 25.87 -4.97
C GLN A 278 29.80 24.77 -5.78
N GLY A 279 30.47 23.64 -5.98
CA GLY A 279 29.96 22.50 -6.72
C GLY A 279 28.78 21.85 -5.99
N ALA A 280 28.90 21.52 -4.70
CA ALA A 280 27.85 20.93 -3.89
C ALA A 280 26.65 21.88 -3.69
N VAL A 281 26.92 23.20 -3.56
CA VAL A 281 25.85 24.20 -3.50
C VAL A 281 25.06 24.25 -4.82
N LEU A 282 25.74 24.18 -5.98
CA LEU A 282 25.06 24.13 -7.28
C LEU A 282 24.26 22.82 -7.45
N GLU A 283 24.86 21.67 -7.11
CA GLU A 283 24.19 20.38 -7.18
C GLU A 283 22.91 20.36 -6.34
N THR A 284 23.01 20.75 -5.07
CA THR A 284 21.86 20.74 -4.18
C THR A 284 20.78 21.72 -4.61
N ALA A 285 21.12 22.87 -5.22
CA ALA A 285 20.17 23.78 -5.82
C ALA A 285 19.38 23.10 -6.97
N ARG A 286 20.07 22.37 -7.86
CA ARG A 286 19.40 21.62 -8.94
C ARG A 286 18.55 20.45 -8.43
N ARG A 287 18.96 19.81 -7.34
CA ARG A 287 18.13 18.79 -6.66
C ARG A 287 16.84 19.38 -6.07
N VAL A 288 16.87 20.62 -5.60
CA VAL A 288 15.64 21.34 -5.17
C VAL A 288 14.74 21.63 -6.37
N ASP A 289 15.29 22.08 -7.50
CA ASP A 289 14.51 22.33 -8.71
C ASP A 289 13.86 21.01 -9.21
N GLN A 290 14.64 19.92 -9.28
CA GLN A 290 14.13 18.57 -9.60
C GLN A 290 12.96 18.17 -8.67
N ALA A 291 13.09 18.35 -7.36
CA ALA A 291 12.05 17.96 -6.42
C ALA A 291 10.77 18.81 -6.56
N ARG A 292 10.85 20.06 -7.02
CA ARG A 292 9.67 20.88 -7.38
C ARG A 292 8.91 20.29 -8.55
N ASP A 293 9.64 19.90 -9.59
CA ASP A 293 9.05 19.27 -10.76
C ASP A 293 8.42 17.91 -10.41
N GLU A 294 9.05 17.13 -9.52
CA GLU A 294 8.51 15.88 -9.00
C GLU A 294 7.20 16.07 -8.22
N VAL A 295 7.06 17.17 -7.44
CA VAL A 295 5.79 17.52 -6.78
C VAL A 295 4.69 17.83 -7.82
N ALA A 296 5.00 18.60 -8.86
CA ALA A 296 4.04 18.91 -9.91
C ALA A 296 3.62 17.64 -10.69
N ALA A 297 4.59 16.77 -11.02
CA ALA A 297 4.32 15.51 -11.67
C ALA A 297 3.47 14.56 -10.79
N ALA A 298 3.73 14.53 -9.47
CA ALA A 298 2.94 13.74 -8.52
C ALA A 298 1.49 14.21 -8.47
N LEU A 299 1.24 15.52 -8.45
CA LEU A 299 -0.13 16.06 -8.47
C LEU A 299 -0.87 15.67 -9.75
N THR A 300 -0.24 15.85 -10.93
CA THR A 300 -0.84 15.48 -12.22
C THR A 300 -1.17 13.99 -12.28
N ARG A 301 -0.28 13.13 -11.78
CA ARG A 301 -0.51 11.69 -11.71
C ARG A 301 -1.68 11.35 -10.79
N LEU A 302 -1.75 11.96 -9.60
CA LEU A 302 -2.84 11.73 -8.65
C LEU A 302 -4.20 12.20 -9.19
N GLU A 303 -4.24 13.32 -9.92
CA GLU A 303 -5.46 13.76 -10.59
C GLU A 303 -5.94 12.75 -11.64
N LEU A 304 -5.03 12.19 -12.44
CA LEU A 304 -5.37 11.15 -13.41
C LEU A 304 -5.85 9.87 -12.73
N GLU A 305 -5.12 9.38 -11.71
CA GLU A 305 -5.51 8.20 -10.94
C GLU A 305 -6.89 8.37 -10.29
N LEU A 306 -7.18 9.55 -9.75
CA LEU A 306 -8.49 9.85 -9.16
C LEU A 306 -9.61 9.81 -10.21
N VAL A 307 -9.41 10.43 -11.37
CA VAL A 307 -10.40 10.40 -12.46
C VAL A 307 -10.65 8.97 -12.91
N GLN A 308 -9.60 8.17 -13.13
CA GLN A 308 -9.73 6.76 -13.52
C GLN A 308 -10.50 5.96 -12.47
N ALA A 309 -10.11 6.05 -11.19
CA ALA A 309 -10.77 5.31 -10.11
C ALA A 309 -12.26 5.72 -9.96
N ARG A 310 -12.61 6.97 -10.22
CA ARG A 310 -14.00 7.44 -10.22
C ARG A 310 -14.81 6.85 -11.38
N GLU A 311 -14.25 6.86 -12.59
CA GLU A 311 -14.92 6.29 -13.77
C GLU A 311 -15.09 4.78 -13.61
N ASP A 312 -14.08 4.08 -13.10
CA ASP A 312 -14.18 2.64 -12.78
C ASP A 312 -15.28 2.38 -11.77
N TYR A 313 -15.37 3.19 -10.70
CA TYR A 313 -16.43 3.09 -9.70
C TYR A 313 -17.80 3.37 -10.29
N ALA A 314 -17.96 4.45 -11.02
CA ALA A 314 -19.25 4.85 -11.63
C ALA A 314 -19.74 3.79 -12.62
N SER A 315 -18.83 3.28 -13.47
CA SER A 315 -19.11 2.24 -14.43
C SER A 315 -19.51 0.91 -13.75
N ALA A 316 -18.72 0.46 -12.77
CA ALA A 316 -19.01 -0.78 -12.04
C ALA A 316 -20.34 -0.69 -11.27
N ARG A 317 -20.62 0.45 -10.62
CA ARG A 317 -21.89 0.70 -9.93
C ARG A 317 -23.08 0.69 -10.89
N ALA A 318 -22.97 1.36 -12.04
CA ALA A 318 -24.03 1.39 -13.03
C ALA A 318 -24.29 0.00 -13.63
N GLN A 319 -23.22 -0.76 -13.91
CA GLN A 319 -23.34 -2.16 -14.36
C GLN A 319 -24.02 -3.04 -13.30
N ALA A 320 -23.63 -2.92 -12.03
CA ALA A 320 -24.26 -3.67 -10.95
C ALA A 320 -25.76 -3.33 -10.82
N GLN A 321 -26.13 -2.06 -10.96
CA GLN A 321 -27.54 -1.63 -10.96
C GLN A 321 -28.31 -2.23 -12.14
N ALA A 322 -27.79 -2.14 -13.36
CA ALA A 322 -28.43 -2.70 -14.54
C ALA A 322 -28.61 -4.23 -14.43
N VAL A 323 -27.60 -4.95 -13.94
CA VAL A 323 -27.70 -6.39 -13.72
C VAL A 323 -28.81 -6.71 -12.68
N ARG A 324 -28.83 -5.97 -11.56
CA ARG A 324 -29.81 -6.17 -10.50
C ARG A 324 -31.25 -5.86 -10.96
N ASP A 325 -31.45 -4.73 -11.65
CA ASP A 325 -32.76 -4.19 -11.90
C ASP A 325 -33.39 -4.74 -13.19
N GLU A 326 -32.57 -5.15 -14.18
CA GLU A 326 -33.04 -5.58 -15.48
C GLU A 326 -32.72 -7.06 -15.75
N ILE A 327 -31.47 -7.50 -15.61
CA ILE A 327 -31.01 -8.83 -16.05
C ILE A 327 -31.42 -9.92 -15.06
N LEU A 328 -31.19 -9.73 -13.76
CA LEU A 328 -31.49 -10.76 -12.75
C LEU A 328 -33.00 -11.11 -12.65
N PRO A 329 -33.94 -10.15 -12.64
CA PRO A 329 -35.34 -10.45 -12.60
C PRO A 329 -35.80 -11.25 -13.85
N GLY A 330 -35.31 -10.84 -15.03
CA GLY A 330 -35.60 -11.53 -16.29
C GLY A 330 -35.08 -12.96 -16.33
N ALA A 331 -33.78 -13.13 -15.93
CA ALA A 331 -33.15 -14.46 -15.88
C ALA A 331 -33.86 -15.40 -14.84
N ARG A 332 -34.28 -14.86 -13.69
CA ARG A 332 -35.00 -15.60 -12.65
C ARG A 332 -36.36 -16.05 -13.18
N SER A 333 -37.12 -15.12 -13.77
CA SER A 333 -38.46 -15.44 -14.37
C SER A 333 -38.34 -16.48 -15.48
N ALA A 334 -37.36 -16.38 -16.36
CA ALA A 334 -37.09 -17.37 -17.40
C ALA A 334 -36.77 -18.74 -16.83
N TYR A 335 -35.97 -18.83 -15.78
CA TYR A 335 -35.62 -20.07 -15.12
C TYR A 335 -36.84 -20.70 -14.41
N GLU A 336 -37.67 -19.92 -13.71
CA GLU A 336 -38.88 -20.39 -13.05
C GLU A 336 -39.91 -20.90 -14.06
N ALA A 337 -40.10 -20.19 -15.18
CA ALA A 337 -40.97 -20.60 -16.27
C ALA A 337 -40.47 -21.90 -16.93
N ALA A 338 -39.18 -22.01 -17.22
CA ALA A 338 -38.60 -23.22 -17.82
C ALA A 338 -38.70 -24.43 -16.88
N SER A 339 -38.43 -24.25 -15.58
CA SER A 339 -38.52 -25.29 -14.55
C SER A 339 -39.97 -25.80 -14.41
N THR A 340 -40.94 -24.88 -14.28
CA THR A 340 -42.35 -25.20 -14.21
C THR A 340 -42.84 -25.91 -15.49
N GLY A 341 -42.44 -25.39 -16.66
CA GLY A 341 -42.79 -26.01 -17.95
C GLY A 341 -42.22 -27.42 -18.11
N PHE A 342 -41.02 -27.69 -17.56
CA PHE A 342 -40.41 -29.01 -17.53
C PHE A 342 -41.23 -30.00 -16.65
N ASP A 343 -41.65 -29.57 -15.48
CA ASP A 343 -42.44 -30.40 -14.56
C ASP A 343 -43.76 -30.81 -15.21
N TYR A 344 -44.40 -29.92 -15.98
CA TYR A 344 -45.60 -30.21 -16.77
C TYR A 344 -45.34 -30.89 -18.12
N GLY A 345 -44.05 -31.18 -18.46
CA GLY A 345 -43.69 -31.84 -19.71
C GLY A 345 -43.79 -30.98 -20.96
N LYS A 346 -43.93 -29.66 -20.83
CA LYS A 346 -44.03 -28.70 -21.94
C LYS A 346 -42.66 -28.28 -22.52
N PHE A 347 -41.61 -28.28 -21.70
CA PHE A 347 -40.25 -27.92 -22.09
C PHE A 347 -39.29 -29.10 -21.94
N GLY A 348 -38.23 -29.08 -22.72
CA GLY A 348 -37.13 -30.05 -22.62
C GLY A 348 -36.22 -29.76 -21.44
N PHE A 349 -35.44 -30.74 -21.01
CA PHE A 349 -34.46 -30.55 -19.96
C PHE A 349 -33.38 -29.53 -20.33
N LEU A 350 -33.03 -29.45 -21.62
CA LEU A 350 -32.04 -28.48 -22.11
C LEU A 350 -32.50 -27.03 -21.94
N ASP A 351 -33.78 -26.77 -22.08
CA ASP A 351 -34.36 -25.42 -21.90
C ASP A 351 -34.20 -24.96 -20.44
N VAL A 352 -34.40 -25.87 -19.48
CA VAL A 352 -34.18 -25.58 -18.04
C VAL A 352 -32.71 -25.34 -17.74
N LEU A 353 -31.79 -26.14 -18.30
CA LEU A 353 -30.38 -25.96 -18.12
C LEU A 353 -29.87 -24.64 -18.72
N ASP A 354 -30.36 -24.25 -19.88
CA ASP A 354 -29.96 -22.99 -20.51
C ASP A 354 -30.45 -21.79 -19.70
N ALA A 355 -31.70 -21.79 -19.27
CA ALA A 355 -32.24 -20.76 -18.39
C ALA A 355 -31.52 -20.71 -17.04
N GLN A 356 -31.18 -21.86 -16.44
CA GLN A 356 -30.36 -21.93 -15.23
C GLN A 356 -28.97 -21.34 -15.44
N ARG A 357 -28.29 -21.69 -16.54
CA ARG A 357 -26.99 -21.17 -16.89
C ARG A 357 -27.03 -19.65 -17.03
N THR A 358 -28.04 -19.11 -17.69
CA THR A 358 -28.25 -17.67 -17.85
C THR A 358 -28.40 -16.98 -16.50
N LEU A 359 -29.21 -17.53 -15.59
CA LEU A 359 -29.38 -16.97 -14.23
C LEU A 359 -28.06 -16.99 -13.43
N LEU A 360 -27.34 -18.11 -13.47
CA LEU A 360 -26.03 -18.23 -12.79
C LEU A 360 -24.99 -17.26 -13.35
N GLN A 361 -24.96 -17.08 -14.67
CA GLN A 361 -24.09 -16.09 -15.31
C GLN A 361 -24.45 -14.67 -14.87
N ALA A 362 -25.74 -14.32 -14.82
CA ALA A 362 -26.20 -13.02 -14.33
C ALA A 362 -25.78 -12.78 -12.86
N GLN A 363 -25.96 -13.77 -11.99
CA GLN A 363 -25.56 -13.71 -10.58
C GLN A 363 -24.05 -13.56 -10.43
N SER A 364 -23.27 -14.35 -11.18
CA SER A 364 -21.82 -14.26 -11.20
C SER A 364 -21.32 -12.88 -11.67
N HIS A 365 -21.96 -12.36 -12.73
CA HIS A 365 -21.63 -11.04 -13.26
C HIS A 365 -21.91 -9.93 -12.24
N TYR A 366 -23.04 -10.00 -11.55
CA TYR A 366 -23.38 -9.08 -10.47
C TYR A 366 -22.33 -9.06 -9.35
N LEU A 367 -21.92 -10.24 -8.86
CA LEU A 367 -20.88 -10.34 -7.82
C LEU A 367 -19.55 -9.77 -8.27
N THR A 368 -19.19 -9.99 -9.54
CA THR A 368 -17.94 -9.45 -10.12
C THR A 368 -17.99 -7.92 -10.19
N THR A 369 -19.08 -7.36 -10.69
CA THR A 369 -19.24 -5.90 -10.79
C THR A 369 -19.28 -5.22 -9.42
N LEU A 370 -19.88 -5.85 -8.41
CA LEU A 370 -19.80 -5.36 -7.02
C LEU A 370 -18.39 -5.39 -6.46
N ALA A 371 -17.65 -6.47 -6.68
CA ALA A 371 -16.26 -6.55 -6.24
C ALA A 371 -15.39 -5.49 -6.93
N ASP A 372 -15.63 -5.20 -8.20
CA ASP A 372 -14.94 -4.15 -8.96
C ASP A 372 -15.29 -2.76 -8.42
N ALA A 373 -16.54 -2.49 -8.10
CA ALA A 373 -16.95 -1.23 -7.48
C ALA A 373 -16.27 -0.99 -6.12
N HIS A 374 -16.24 -2.00 -5.24
CA HIS A 374 -15.53 -1.89 -3.95
C HIS A 374 -14.03 -1.73 -4.13
N ARG A 375 -13.41 -2.37 -5.13
CA ARG A 375 -12.00 -2.17 -5.45
C ARG A 375 -11.73 -0.75 -5.91
N ALA A 376 -12.57 -0.20 -6.79
CA ALA A 376 -12.45 1.18 -7.25
C ALA A 376 -12.67 2.18 -6.10
N GLN A 377 -13.62 1.91 -5.20
CA GLN A 377 -13.82 2.68 -3.97
C GLN A 377 -12.57 2.67 -3.08
N ALA A 378 -11.99 1.50 -2.85
CA ALA A 378 -10.76 1.38 -2.07
C ALA A 378 -9.59 2.15 -2.72
N ALA A 379 -9.51 2.18 -4.06
CA ALA A 379 -8.53 2.99 -4.78
C ALA A 379 -8.73 4.49 -4.55
N ILE A 380 -9.97 4.99 -4.59
CA ILE A 380 -10.29 6.39 -4.28
C ILE A 380 -9.88 6.74 -2.83
N THR A 381 -10.23 5.87 -1.88
CA THR A 381 -9.86 6.02 -0.46
C THR A 381 -8.34 6.08 -0.27
N ARG A 382 -7.60 5.19 -0.94
CA ARG A 382 -6.13 5.18 -0.95
C ARG A 382 -5.56 6.50 -1.47
N ILE A 383 -6.08 6.99 -2.60
CA ILE A 383 -5.60 8.23 -3.24
C ILE A 383 -5.83 9.43 -2.32
N LEU A 384 -7.01 9.54 -1.73
CA LEU A 384 -7.38 10.67 -0.88
C LEU A 384 -6.86 10.56 0.56
N GLY A 385 -6.44 9.37 1.00
CA GLY A 385 -6.01 9.15 2.38
C GLY A 385 -7.12 9.23 3.42
N VAL A 386 -8.38 9.10 3.00
CA VAL A 386 -9.53 9.13 3.92
C VAL A 386 -9.62 7.77 4.62
N GLU A 387 -9.74 7.73 5.94
CA GLU A 387 -9.99 6.47 6.65
C GLU A 387 -11.43 5.99 6.40
N HIS A 388 -11.58 4.70 6.12
CA HIS A 388 -12.89 4.03 6.23
C HIS A 388 -13.20 3.84 7.72
N ASP A 389 -14.21 4.49 8.19
CA ASP A 389 -14.84 4.20 9.48
C ASP A 389 -15.56 2.84 9.45
#